data_66ea9f90a7130e145e77eb43dfe4b76b
#
_entry.id   66ea9f90a7130e145e77eb43dfe4b76b
#
_cell.length_a   1.000
_cell.length_b   1.000
_cell.length_c   1.000
_cell.angle_alpha   90.00
_cell.angle_beta   90.00
_cell.angle_gamma   90.00
#
_symmetry.space_group_name_H-M   'P 1'
#
loop_
_entity.id
_entity.type
_entity.pdbx_description
1 polymer ?
#
loop_
_entity_poly.entity_id
_entity_poly.type
_entity_poly.pdbx_seq_one_letter_code
_entity_poly.pdbx_strand_id
1 'polypeptide(L)'
;ELGNAGAKELGFADMGAMWRSKYDMPPDAYAKELDRLWEQVKPLYVSLHAYTRMKLRETYGKDVVPEKGPIPAHLLGNMWAQAWGSLYPLLAPKDADPGYDLTKILVERKTDAKQMVRYGEGFFTSLGFEPLPKTFWERSLFTRPRDREVVCHASAWCIDWVDDLRLKMCIQITGEDFATIHHELGHNIYQRAYNKLPFLFRDSANDAFHEAIGDTL
;
A
#
# COMPACT_ATOMS: atom_id res chain seq x y z
N GLU A 1 -19.51 11.99 14.53
CA GLU A 1 -20.08 13.26 15.07
C GLU A 1 -18.99 14.16 15.62
N LEU A 2 -18.12 13.69 16.56
CA LEU A 2 -17.06 14.51 17.17
C LEU A 2 -16.08 15.08 16.13
N GLY A 3 -15.64 14.27 15.15
CA GLY A 3 -14.77 14.75 14.07
C GLY A 3 -15.39 15.88 13.26
N ASN A 4 -16.67 15.75 12.91
CA ASN A 4 -17.39 16.81 12.18
C ASN A 4 -17.60 18.08 13.04
N ALA A 5 -17.78 17.94 14.35
CA ALA A 5 -17.85 19.10 15.25
C ALA A 5 -16.52 19.87 15.25
N GLY A 6 -15.39 19.17 15.46
CA GLY A 6 -14.07 19.79 15.41
C GLY A 6 -13.72 20.42 14.05
N ALA A 7 -14.07 19.75 12.94
CA ALA A 7 -13.87 20.33 11.61
C ALA A 7 -14.65 21.64 11.42
N LYS A 8 -15.89 21.72 11.92
CA LYS A 8 -16.72 22.94 11.87
C LYS A 8 -16.13 24.07 12.71
N GLU A 9 -15.59 23.79 13.88
CA GLU A 9 -14.88 24.78 14.71
C GLU A 9 -13.67 25.37 13.97
N LEU A 10 -13.04 24.58 13.11
CA LEU A 10 -11.92 25.02 12.25
C LEU A 10 -12.38 25.67 10.94
N GLY A 11 -13.68 25.85 10.73
CA GLY A 11 -14.24 26.53 9.55
C GLY A 11 -14.52 25.65 8.34
N PHE A 12 -14.43 24.33 8.47
CA PHE A 12 -14.77 23.38 7.41
C PHE A 12 -16.24 22.91 7.51
N ALA A 13 -16.80 22.49 6.38
CA ALA A 13 -18.17 21.96 6.35
C ALA A 13 -18.31 20.65 7.17
N ASP A 14 -17.31 19.79 7.07
CA ASP A 14 -17.21 18.52 7.77
C ASP A 14 -15.75 17.99 7.76
N MET A 15 -15.52 16.85 8.41
CA MET A 15 -14.22 16.18 8.46
C MET A 15 -13.68 15.80 7.07
N GLY A 16 -14.57 15.41 6.15
CA GLY A 16 -14.18 15.05 4.78
C GLY A 16 -13.67 16.28 4.00
N ALA A 17 -14.35 17.43 4.13
CA ALA A 17 -13.89 18.68 3.54
C ALA A 17 -12.54 19.13 4.13
N MET A 18 -12.36 18.98 5.45
CA MET A 18 -11.10 19.28 6.12
C MET A 18 -9.95 18.41 5.58
N TRP A 19 -10.13 17.11 5.45
CA TRP A 19 -9.08 16.22 4.93
C TRP A 19 -8.75 16.48 3.47
N ARG A 20 -9.78 16.73 2.62
CA ARG A 20 -9.56 17.07 1.21
C ARG A 20 -8.95 18.46 0.99
N SER A 21 -8.95 19.33 2.00
CA SER A 21 -8.34 20.68 1.87
C SER A 21 -6.82 20.67 1.74
N LYS A 22 -6.14 19.54 1.99
CA LYS A 22 -4.69 19.38 1.77
C LYS A 22 -4.28 19.22 0.31
N TYR A 23 -5.25 18.99 -0.59
CA TYR A 23 -4.97 18.82 -2.02
C TYR A 23 -4.98 20.15 -2.75
N ASP A 24 -4.26 20.24 -3.89
CA ASP A 24 -4.14 21.44 -4.72
C ASP A 24 -5.41 21.75 -5.53
N MET A 25 -6.57 21.43 -4.98
CA MET A 25 -7.88 21.71 -5.55
C MET A 25 -8.95 21.83 -4.45
N PRO A 26 -10.05 22.57 -4.72
CA PRO A 26 -11.16 22.61 -3.76
C PRO A 26 -11.71 21.22 -3.44
N PRO A 27 -12.15 20.96 -2.20
CA PRO A 27 -12.62 19.63 -1.76
C PRO A 27 -13.67 18.98 -2.65
N ASP A 28 -14.61 19.78 -3.18
CA ASP A 28 -15.66 19.28 -4.09
C ASP A 28 -15.15 18.98 -5.49
N ALA A 29 -14.12 19.71 -5.96
CA ALA A 29 -13.46 19.43 -7.22
C ALA A 29 -12.67 18.11 -7.12
N TYR A 30 -11.99 17.88 -5.99
CA TYR A 30 -11.30 16.63 -5.71
C TYR A 30 -12.26 15.42 -5.71
N ALA A 31 -13.42 15.56 -5.07
CA ALA A 31 -14.44 14.50 -5.07
C ALA A 31 -14.91 14.16 -6.50
N LYS A 32 -15.20 15.18 -7.32
CA LYS A 32 -15.56 14.98 -8.73
C LYS A 32 -14.47 14.33 -9.56
N GLU A 33 -13.20 14.64 -9.26
CA GLU A 33 -12.07 14.01 -9.95
C GLU A 33 -11.97 12.52 -9.63
N LEU A 34 -12.20 12.11 -8.38
CA LEU A 34 -12.27 10.70 -8.01
C LEU A 34 -13.42 9.98 -8.73
N ASP A 35 -14.59 10.59 -8.83
CA ASP A 35 -15.73 10.06 -9.57
C ASP A 35 -15.38 9.89 -11.06
N ARG A 36 -14.71 10.89 -11.65
CA ARG A 36 -14.27 10.84 -13.05
C ARG A 36 -13.29 9.67 -13.28
N LEU A 37 -12.31 9.49 -12.41
CA LEU A 37 -11.35 8.39 -12.48
C LEU A 37 -12.04 7.04 -12.32
N TRP A 38 -13.00 6.94 -11.39
CA TRP A 38 -13.79 5.72 -11.23
C TRP A 38 -14.54 5.34 -12.51
N GLU A 39 -15.23 6.27 -13.15
CA GLU A 39 -15.94 5.97 -14.41
C GLU A 39 -15.01 5.51 -15.54
N GLN A 40 -13.74 5.91 -15.54
CA GLN A 40 -12.73 5.42 -16.49
C GLN A 40 -12.31 3.97 -16.25
N VAL A 41 -12.14 3.55 -14.99
CA VAL A 41 -11.68 2.20 -14.64
C VAL A 41 -12.84 1.20 -14.45
N LYS A 42 -14.03 1.69 -14.18
CA LYS A 42 -15.23 0.91 -13.90
C LYS A 42 -15.54 -0.21 -14.91
N PRO A 43 -15.41 -0.02 -16.25
CA PRO A 43 -15.67 -1.09 -17.19
C PRO A 43 -14.75 -2.31 -16.99
N LEU A 44 -13.48 -2.07 -16.72
CA LEU A 44 -12.52 -3.13 -16.40
C LEU A 44 -12.88 -3.81 -15.07
N TYR A 45 -13.12 -3.02 -14.03
CA TYR A 45 -13.48 -3.53 -12.71
C TYR A 45 -14.75 -4.39 -12.75
N VAL A 46 -15.81 -3.93 -13.42
CA VAL A 46 -17.08 -4.67 -13.53
C VAL A 46 -16.90 -5.98 -14.27
N SER A 47 -16.08 -6.00 -15.32
CA SER A 47 -15.76 -7.22 -16.08
C SER A 47 -14.98 -8.22 -15.20
N LEU A 48 -13.95 -7.76 -14.49
CA LEU A 48 -13.18 -8.59 -13.55
C LEU A 48 -14.05 -9.11 -12.42
N HIS A 49 -14.92 -8.28 -11.86
CA HIS A 49 -15.84 -8.67 -10.79
C HIS A 49 -16.85 -9.73 -11.27
N ALA A 50 -17.39 -9.58 -12.48
CA ALA A 50 -18.30 -10.56 -13.06
C ALA A 50 -17.61 -11.91 -13.33
N TYR A 51 -16.39 -11.88 -13.88
CA TYR A 51 -15.58 -13.07 -14.10
C TYR A 51 -15.24 -13.78 -12.78
N THR A 52 -14.81 -13.02 -11.78
CA THR A 52 -14.52 -13.55 -10.44
C THR A 52 -15.77 -14.21 -9.83
N ARG A 53 -16.92 -13.56 -9.90
CA ARG A 53 -18.20 -14.15 -9.44
C ARG A 53 -18.49 -15.46 -10.15
N MET A 54 -18.33 -15.53 -11.47
CA MET A 54 -18.54 -16.73 -12.24
C MET A 54 -17.66 -17.86 -11.73
N LYS A 55 -16.37 -17.64 -11.56
CA LYS A 55 -15.41 -18.62 -11.07
C LYS A 55 -15.68 -19.09 -9.63
N LEU A 56 -16.00 -18.15 -8.75
CA LEU A 56 -16.39 -18.48 -7.37
C LEU A 56 -17.68 -19.30 -7.34
N ARG A 57 -18.66 -19.02 -8.21
CA ARG A 57 -19.88 -19.84 -8.30
C ARG A 57 -19.62 -21.24 -8.84
N GLU A 58 -18.72 -21.39 -9.82
CA GLU A 58 -18.28 -22.71 -10.32
C GLU A 58 -17.66 -23.56 -9.20
N THR A 59 -16.93 -22.91 -8.29
CA THR A 59 -16.20 -23.59 -7.21
C THR A 59 -17.06 -23.85 -5.97
N TYR A 60 -17.79 -22.85 -5.49
CA TYR A 60 -18.50 -22.87 -4.20
C TYR A 60 -20.02 -23.05 -4.33
N GLY A 61 -20.54 -23.00 -5.54
CA GLY A 61 -21.97 -23.19 -5.83
C GLY A 61 -22.81 -21.93 -5.74
N LYS A 62 -24.01 -22.00 -6.32
CA LYS A 62 -24.98 -20.88 -6.42
C LYS A 62 -25.55 -20.45 -5.07
N ASP A 63 -25.59 -21.35 -4.10
CA ASP A 63 -26.16 -21.06 -2.78
C ASP A 63 -25.18 -20.25 -1.92
N VAL A 64 -23.88 -20.38 -2.16
CA VAL A 64 -22.84 -19.59 -1.50
C VAL A 64 -22.59 -18.27 -2.23
N VAL A 65 -22.52 -18.29 -3.57
CA VAL A 65 -22.27 -17.11 -4.38
C VAL A 65 -23.50 -16.80 -5.25
N PRO A 66 -24.38 -15.88 -4.84
CA PRO A 66 -25.58 -15.53 -5.57
C PRO A 66 -25.25 -14.90 -6.94
N GLU A 67 -26.18 -14.99 -7.87
CA GLU A 67 -26.04 -14.43 -9.22
C GLU A 67 -25.97 -12.89 -9.18
N LYS A 68 -26.73 -12.29 -8.28
CA LYS A 68 -26.82 -10.82 -8.10
C LYS A 68 -26.50 -10.45 -6.66
N GLY A 69 -26.19 -9.18 -6.46
CA GLY A 69 -25.84 -8.65 -5.14
C GLY A 69 -24.34 -8.81 -4.79
N PRO A 70 -23.95 -8.59 -3.55
CA PRO A 70 -22.55 -8.70 -3.10
C PRO A 70 -22.02 -10.13 -3.21
N ILE A 71 -20.72 -10.27 -3.49
CA ILE A 71 -19.99 -11.53 -3.28
C ILE A 71 -19.66 -11.61 -1.79
N PRO A 72 -19.77 -12.78 -1.14
CA PRO A 72 -19.38 -12.94 0.26
C PRO A 72 -17.93 -12.52 0.50
N ALA A 73 -17.70 -11.58 1.43
CA ALA A 73 -16.40 -10.95 1.64
C ALA A 73 -15.28 -11.95 1.98
N HIS A 74 -15.60 -13.02 2.71
CA HIS A 74 -14.62 -14.07 3.06
C HIS A 74 -14.08 -14.88 1.87
N LEU A 75 -14.68 -14.72 0.67
CA LEU A 75 -14.20 -15.33 -0.57
C LEU A 75 -13.33 -14.38 -1.39
N LEU A 76 -13.08 -13.15 -0.93
CA LEU A 76 -12.42 -12.10 -1.69
C LEU A 76 -11.06 -11.68 -1.09
N GLY A 77 -10.30 -12.68 -0.65
CA GLY A 77 -8.91 -12.52 -0.29
C GLY A 77 -8.71 -12.10 1.17
N ASN A 78 -8.59 -10.81 1.45
CA ASN A 78 -8.33 -10.31 2.80
C ASN A 78 -9.61 -9.91 3.55
N MET A 79 -9.45 -9.47 4.81
CA MET A 79 -10.55 -9.06 5.69
C MET A 79 -11.43 -7.95 5.11
N TRP A 80 -10.88 -7.09 4.26
CA TRP A 80 -11.58 -5.97 3.61
C TRP A 80 -12.11 -6.31 2.20
N ALA A 81 -11.92 -7.56 1.76
CA ALA A 81 -12.34 -8.02 0.43
C ALA A 81 -11.75 -7.21 -0.74
N GLN A 82 -10.55 -6.68 -0.59
CA GLN A 82 -9.92 -5.75 -1.55
C GLN A 82 -8.65 -6.30 -2.20
N ALA A 83 -7.97 -7.29 -1.60
CA ALA A 83 -6.75 -7.89 -2.12
C ALA A 83 -7.04 -9.30 -2.66
N TRP A 84 -7.29 -9.40 -3.98
CA TRP A 84 -7.73 -10.65 -4.63
C TRP A 84 -6.59 -11.51 -5.16
N GLY A 85 -5.33 -11.18 -4.87
CA GLY A 85 -4.16 -11.91 -5.35
C GLY A 85 -4.18 -13.41 -5.00
N SER A 86 -4.68 -13.77 -3.82
CA SER A 86 -4.84 -15.17 -3.38
C SER A 86 -5.85 -15.97 -4.22
N LEU A 87 -6.72 -15.32 -4.99
CA LEU A 87 -7.68 -15.95 -5.88
C LEU A 87 -7.07 -16.30 -7.24
N TYR A 88 -5.86 -15.81 -7.56
CA TYR A 88 -5.25 -16.03 -8.87
C TYR A 88 -5.24 -17.50 -9.31
N PRO A 89 -4.88 -18.50 -8.48
CA PRO A 89 -4.89 -19.90 -8.88
C PRO A 89 -6.28 -20.41 -9.31
N LEU A 90 -7.36 -19.81 -8.77
CA LEU A 90 -8.74 -20.14 -9.12
C LEU A 90 -9.22 -19.40 -10.37
N LEU A 91 -8.73 -18.17 -10.57
CA LEU A 91 -9.18 -17.27 -11.64
C LEU A 91 -8.35 -17.41 -12.92
N ALA A 92 -7.10 -17.83 -12.82
CA ALA A 92 -6.19 -17.90 -13.94
C ALA A 92 -6.76 -18.80 -15.06
N PRO A 93 -6.68 -18.38 -16.34
CA PRO A 93 -6.94 -19.27 -17.47
C PRO A 93 -6.05 -20.52 -17.39
N LYS A 94 -6.55 -21.66 -17.90
CA LYS A 94 -5.82 -22.94 -17.82
C LYS A 94 -4.44 -22.90 -18.49
N ASP A 95 -4.29 -22.08 -19.51
CA ASP A 95 -3.07 -21.95 -20.31
C ASP A 95 -2.31 -20.66 -19.99
N ALA A 96 -2.66 -19.99 -18.88
CA ALA A 96 -1.95 -18.77 -18.48
C ALA A 96 -0.53 -19.12 -18.04
N ASP A 97 0.46 -18.42 -18.59
CA ASP A 97 1.82 -18.44 -18.07
C ASP A 97 1.82 -17.67 -16.75
N PRO A 98 2.07 -18.31 -15.60
CA PRO A 98 2.11 -17.62 -14.32
C PRO A 98 3.34 -16.70 -14.17
N GLY A 99 4.24 -16.68 -15.15
CA GLY A 99 5.51 -15.99 -15.07
C GLY A 99 6.44 -16.64 -14.03
N TYR A 100 7.18 -15.81 -13.30
CA TYR A 100 8.05 -16.29 -12.22
C TYR A 100 7.37 -16.10 -10.85
N ASP A 101 7.56 -17.08 -9.98
CA ASP A 101 7.14 -17.01 -8.59
C ASP A 101 8.26 -16.39 -7.74
N LEU A 102 8.13 -15.09 -7.45
CA LEU A 102 9.11 -14.34 -6.66
C LEU A 102 9.26 -14.92 -5.26
N THR A 103 8.18 -15.33 -4.62
CA THR A 103 8.21 -15.97 -3.29
C THR A 103 9.11 -17.20 -3.31
N LYS A 104 8.89 -18.08 -4.27
CA LYS A 104 9.69 -19.28 -4.45
C LYS A 104 11.17 -18.96 -4.66
N ILE A 105 11.47 -17.99 -5.53
CA ILE A 105 12.85 -17.54 -5.80
C ILE A 105 13.52 -17.03 -4.52
N LEU A 106 12.84 -16.20 -3.73
CA LEU A 106 13.37 -15.66 -2.48
C LEU A 106 13.66 -16.78 -1.46
N VAL A 107 12.74 -17.74 -1.32
CA VAL A 107 12.91 -18.89 -0.42
C VAL A 107 14.05 -19.79 -0.87
N GLU A 108 14.14 -20.14 -2.16
CA GLU A 108 15.22 -20.97 -2.72
C GLU A 108 16.60 -20.33 -2.56
N ARG A 109 16.67 -19.00 -2.65
CA ARG A 109 17.88 -18.21 -2.40
C ARG A 109 18.21 -18.06 -0.91
N LYS A 110 17.37 -18.57 -0.02
CA LYS A 110 17.50 -18.41 1.45
C LYS A 110 17.61 -16.94 1.86
N THR A 111 16.88 -16.08 1.16
CA THR A 111 16.84 -14.64 1.45
C THR A 111 16.28 -14.42 2.84
N ASP A 112 16.87 -13.56 3.63
CA ASP A 112 16.35 -13.12 4.92
C ASP A 112 15.68 -11.73 4.82
N ALA A 113 15.00 -11.32 5.88
CA ALA A 113 14.29 -10.04 5.93
C ALA A 113 15.21 -8.84 5.64
N LYS A 114 16.42 -8.87 6.19
CA LYS A 114 17.41 -7.78 6.00
C LYS A 114 17.91 -7.72 4.55
N GLN A 115 18.09 -8.89 3.93
CA GLN A 115 18.49 -8.96 2.54
C GLN A 115 17.38 -8.46 1.61
N MET A 116 16.09 -8.71 1.91
CA MET A 116 14.98 -8.14 1.15
C MET A 116 15.01 -6.61 1.18
N VAL A 117 15.26 -6.01 2.36
CA VAL A 117 15.41 -4.54 2.48
C VAL A 117 16.63 -4.03 1.71
N ARG A 118 17.74 -4.80 1.68
CA ARG A 118 18.92 -4.45 0.86
C ARG A 118 18.64 -4.47 -0.64
N TYR A 119 17.78 -5.36 -1.11
CA TYR A 119 17.35 -5.34 -2.51
C TYR A 119 16.57 -4.05 -2.82
N GLY A 120 15.67 -3.64 -1.94
CA GLY A 120 14.98 -2.34 -2.07
C GLY A 120 15.95 -1.16 -2.04
N GLU A 121 16.90 -1.10 -1.09
CA GLU A 121 17.94 -0.08 -1.08
C GLU A 121 18.74 -0.08 -2.40
N GLY A 122 19.12 -1.27 -2.89
CA GLY A 122 19.82 -1.42 -4.15
C GLY A 122 19.05 -0.88 -5.35
N PHE A 123 17.73 -1.07 -5.36
CA PHE A 123 16.86 -0.49 -6.38
C PHE A 123 16.93 1.04 -6.36
N PHE A 124 16.71 1.67 -5.21
CA PHE A 124 16.73 3.14 -5.10
C PHE A 124 18.13 3.73 -5.38
N THR A 125 19.20 3.07 -4.94
CA THR A 125 20.55 3.54 -5.25
C THR A 125 20.89 3.39 -6.73
N SER A 126 20.31 2.42 -7.44
CA SER A 126 20.47 2.29 -8.91
C SER A 126 19.79 3.45 -9.67
N LEU A 127 18.80 4.09 -9.07
CA LEU A 127 18.15 5.30 -9.59
C LEU A 127 18.90 6.59 -9.21
N GLY A 128 20.01 6.50 -8.47
CA GLY A 128 20.83 7.64 -8.08
C GLY A 128 20.48 8.25 -6.70
N PHE A 129 19.64 7.59 -5.91
CA PHE A 129 19.38 8.03 -4.53
C PHE A 129 20.52 7.60 -3.61
N GLU A 130 20.73 8.39 -2.55
CA GLU A 130 21.75 8.08 -1.53
C GLU A 130 21.38 6.81 -0.74
N PRO A 131 22.36 5.99 -0.34
CA PRO A 131 22.13 4.84 0.52
C PRO A 131 21.40 5.22 1.82
N LEU A 132 20.68 4.28 2.39
CA LEU A 132 20.00 4.46 3.66
C LEU A 132 21.01 4.70 4.78
N PRO A 133 20.73 5.60 5.73
CA PRO A 133 21.67 5.94 6.80
C PRO A 133 21.91 4.74 7.73
N LYS A 134 23.06 4.73 8.40
CA LYS A 134 23.41 3.67 9.36
C LYS A 134 22.34 3.48 10.43
N THR A 135 21.76 4.58 10.93
CA THR A 135 20.67 4.60 11.91
C THR A 135 19.43 3.84 11.44
N PHE A 136 19.12 3.83 10.13
CA PHE A 136 18.03 3.03 9.57
C PHE A 136 18.23 1.54 9.87
N TRP A 137 19.43 1.02 9.61
CA TRP A 137 19.76 -0.40 9.81
C TRP A 137 19.83 -0.80 11.28
N GLU A 138 20.15 0.14 12.17
CA GLU A 138 20.26 -0.07 13.60
C GLU A 138 18.92 0.03 14.33
N ARG A 139 17.98 0.87 13.82
CA ARG A 139 16.77 1.27 14.55
C ARG A 139 15.47 0.79 13.94
N SER A 140 15.48 0.32 12.68
CA SER A 140 14.31 -0.25 12.04
C SER A 140 13.92 -1.60 12.64
N LEU A 141 12.63 -1.93 12.56
CA LEU A 141 12.07 -3.21 12.98
C LEU A 141 11.70 -4.02 11.74
N PHE A 142 12.48 -5.04 11.43
CA PHE A 142 12.27 -5.89 10.26
C PHE A 142 11.58 -7.22 10.58
N THR A 143 11.54 -7.61 11.85
CA THR A 143 10.96 -8.87 12.29
C THR A 143 10.11 -8.67 13.54
N ARG A 144 9.08 -9.51 13.71
CA ARG A 144 8.25 -9.45 14.92
C ARG A 144 9.11 -9.74 16.16
N PRO A 145 9.16 -8.83 17.15
CA PRO A 145 9.87 -9.08 18.40
C PRO A 145 9.18 -10.19 19.21
N ARG A 146 9.95 -10.88 20.04
CA ARG A 146 9.43 -11.97 20.88
C ARG A 146 9.01 -11.52 22.29
N ASP A 147 9.47 -10.34 22.67
CA ASP A 147 9.36 -9.80 24.04
C ASP A 147 8.22 -8.80 24.22
N ARG A 148 7.53 -8.44 23.16
CA ARG A 148 6.41 -7.49 23.16
C ARG A 148 5.52 -7.62 21.95
N GLU A 149 4.30 -7.13 22.08
CA GLU A 149 3.38 -6.99 20.95
C GLU A 149 3.70 -5.74 20.14
N VAL A 150 3.59 -5.86 18.82
CA VAL A 150 3.72 -4.75 17.86
C VAL A 150 2.66 -4.87 16.78
N VAL A 151 2.23 -3.73 16.25
CA VAL A 151 1.41 -3.70 15.05
C VAL A 151 2.31 -4.01 13.86
N CYS A 152 2.13 -5.18 13.25
CA CYS A 152 2.97 -5.68 12.14
C CYS A 152 2.72 -5.00 10.79
N HIS A 153 1.65 -4.21 10.65
CA HIS A 153 1.39 -3.44 9.43
C HIS A 153 2.62 -2.58 9.11
N ALA A 154 3.10 -2.66 7.87
CA ALA A 154 4.27 -1.92 7.41
C ALA A 154 4.07 -0.42 7.59
N SER A 155 5.14 0.30 7.87
CA SER A 155 5.13 1.76 7.93
C SER A 155 6.56 2.32 7.89
N ALA A 156 6.71 3.42 7.17
CA ALA A 156 7.95 4.17 7.04
C ALA A 156 7.90 5.47 7.86
N TRP A 157 8.98 5.82 8.49
CA TRP A 157 9.05 6.95 9.43
C TRP A 157 10.32 7.77 9.20
N CYS A 158 10.22 9.08 9.39
CA CYS A 158 11.33 9.97 9.68
C CYS A 158 11.09 10.61 11.05
N ILE A 159 11.83 10.15 12.07
CA ILE A 159 11.51 10.47 13.47
C ILE A 159 11.91 11.89 13.83
N ASP A 160 13.04 12.37 13.32
CA ASP A 160 13.62 13.68 13.65
C ASP A 160 13.42 14.74 12.57
N TRP A 161 12.70 14.40 11.48
CA TRP A 161 12.52 15.27 10.31
C TRP A 161 13.84 15.73 9.67
N VAL A 162 14.89 14.93 9.84
CA VAL A 162 16.21 15.15 9.25
C VAL A 162 16.66 13.92 8.49
N ASP A 163 17.10 12.85 9.17
CA ASP A 163 17.57 11.60 8.52
C ASP A 163 17.46 10.36 9.44
N ASP A 164 16.75 10.44 10.59
CA ASP A 164 16.44 9.23 11.38
C ASP A 164 15.27 8.47 10.75
N LEU A 165 15.56 7.92 9.58
CA LEU A 165 14.62 7.09 8.84
C LEU A 165 14.47 5.73 9.48
N ARG A 166 13.24 5.19 9.48
CA ARG A 166 12.96 3.85 9.98
C ARG A 166 11.89 3.16 9.18
N LEU A 167 12.02 1.86 9.06
CA LEU A 167 11.01 0.93 8.58
C LEU A 167 10.54 0.08 9.77
N LYS A 168 9.23 -0.01 9.97
CA LYS A 168 8.62 -0.96 10.90
C LYS A 168 7.78 -1.94 10.10
N MET A 169 8.16 -3.21 10.09
CA MET A 169 7.46 -4.27 9.36
C MET A 169 7.81 -5.64 9.99
N CYS A 170 6.86 -6.57 10.03
CA CYS A 170 7.12 -7.96 10.39
C CYS A 170 7.31 -8.76 9.10
N ILE A 171 8.46 -8.61 8.46
CA ILE A 171 8.74 -9.11 7.11
C ILE A 171 8.64 -10.64 7.06
N GLN A 172 7.85 -11.11 6.11
CA GLN A 172 7.80 -12.50 5.65
C GLN A 172 8.53 -12.61 4.31
N ILE A 173 9.07 -13.80 4.01
CA ILE A 173 9.82 -14.01 2.76
C ILE A 173 8.83 -14.33 1.64
N THR A 174 8.16 -13.29 1.16
CA THR A 174 7.13 -13.37 0.11
C THR A 174 7.32 -12.27 -0.93
N GLY A 175 6.80 -12.49 -2.15
CA GLY A 175 6.77 -11.47 -3.19
C GLY A 175 5.92 -10.26 -2.81
N GLU A 176 4.85 -10.47 -2.02
CA GLU A 176 4.00 -9.39 -1.49
C GLU A 176 4.80 -8.46 -0.57
N ASP A 177 5.47 -9.03 0.43
CA ASP A 177 6.30 -8.23 1.35
C ASP A 177 7.50 -7.60 0.64
N PHE A 178 8.02 -8.23 -0.40
CA PHE A 178 9.06 -7.63 -1.24
C PHE A 178 8.57 -6.34 -1.91
N ALA A 179 7.37 -6.35 -2.50
CA ALA A 179 6.75 -5.15 -3.07
C ALA A 179 6.47 -4.10 -1.97
N THR A 180 5.92 -4.51 -0.83
CA THR A 180 5.65 -3.62 0.31
C THR A 180 6.93 -2.93 0.82
N ILE A 181 8.06 -3.64 0.88
CA ILE A 181 9.36 -3.03 1.25
C ILE A 181 9.73 -1.89 0.30
N HIS A 182 9.54 -2.08 -1.01
CA HIS A 182 9.84 -1.02 -1.98
C HIS A 182 8.92 0.19 -1.81
N HIS A 183 7.62 -0.05 -1.57
CA HIS A 183 6.64 0.98 -1.24
C HIS A 183 7.07 1.79 -0.01
N GLU A 184 7.38 1.12 1.10
CA GLU A 184 7.79 1.78 2.35
C GLU A 184 9.12 2.55 2.20
N LEU A 185 10.08 1.99 1.46
CA LEU A 185 11.32 2.69 1.16
C LEU A 185 11.07 3.91 0.26
N GLY A 186 10.09 3.87 -0.64
CA GLY A 186 9.64 5.01 -1.41
C GLY A 186 9.23 6.18 -0.52
N HIS A 187 8.46 5.90 0.55
CA HIS A 187 8.15 6.90 1.57
C HIS A 187 9.41 7.48 2.22
N ASN A 188 10.36 6.64 2.64
CA ASN A 188 11.61 7.11 3.26
C ASN A 188 12.45 7.97 2.32
N ILE A 189 12.55 7.61 1.04
CA ILE A 189 13.27 8.39 0.02
C ILE A 189 12.60 9.74 -0.20
N TYR A 190 11.27 9.77 -0.25
CA TYR A 190 10.51 11.02 -0.38
C TYR A 190 10.65 11.92 0.85
N GLN A 191 10.62 11.36 2.06
CA GLN A 191 10.92 12.08 3.30
C GLN A 191 12.28 12.76 3.23
N ARG A 192 13.34 12.07 2.78
CA ARG A 192 14.67 12.65 2.60
C ARG A 192 14.72 13.78 1.58
N ALA A 193 13.85 13.76 0.58
CA ALA A 193 13.80 14.82 -0.42
C ALA A 193 13.32 16.14 0.19
N TYR A 194 12.22 16.13 0.94
CA TYR A 194 11.67 17.33 1.53
C TYR A 194 12.28 17.70 2.89
N ASN A 195 12.94 16.79 3.61
CA ASN A 195 13.63 17.12 4.87
C ASN A 195 14.79 18.11 4.71
N LYS A 196 15.24 18.36 3.48
CA LYS A 196 16.26 19.39 3.17
C LYS A 196 15.67 20.80 3.12
N LEU A 197 14.35 20.94 3.11
CA LEU A 197 13.66 22.22 3.08
C LEU A 197 13.66 22.90 4.45
N PRO A 198 13.34 24.22 4.55
CA PRO A 198 13.06 24.86 5.82
C PRO A 198 11.94 24.12 6.58
N PHE A 199 12.00 24.06 7.90
CA PHE A 199 11.16 23.21 8.75
C PHE A 199 9.66 23.26 8.40
N LEU A 200 9.09 24.43 8.17
CA LEU A 200 7.66 24.58 7.84
C LEU A 200 7.26 24.02 6.46
N PHE A 201 8.23 23.65 5.64
CA PHE A 201 8.02 23.03 4.31
C PHE A 201 8.43 21.56 4.26
N ARG A 202 8.75 20.95 5.41
CA ARG A 202 9.12 19.52 5.51
C ARG A 202 7.89 18.65 5.56
N ASP A 203 7.11 18.67 4.50
CA ASP A 203 5.93 17.81 4.35
C ASP A 203 5.80 17.37 2.89
N SER A 204 4.99 16.35 2.65
CA SER A 204 4.63 15.91 1.30
C SER A 204 3.72 16.94 0.61
N ALA A 205 3.64 16.85 -0.71
CA ALA A 205 2.67 17.64 -1.47
C ALA A 205 1.23 17.39 -0.98
N ASN A 206 0.90 16.13 -0.78
CA ASN A 206 -0.34 15.65 -0.14
C ASN A 206 -0.22 14.15 0.16
N ASP A 207 -1.18 13.59 0.92
CA ASP A 207 -1.14 12.18 1.35
C ASP A 207 -1.17 11.21 0.15
N ALA A 208 -2.00 11.46 -0.88
CA ALA A 208 -2.06 10.61 -2.06
C ALA A 208 -0.75 10.63 -2.88
N PHE A 209 -0.04 11.76 -2.90
CA PHE A 209 1.26 11.86 -3.57
C PHE A 209 2.33 11.06 -2.81
N HIS A 210 2.24 11.03 -1.48
CA HIS A 210 3.15 10.22 -0.67
C HIS A 210 2.97 8.72 -0.94
N GLU A 211 1.71 8.26 -1.04
CA GLU A 211 1.38 6.88 -1.43
C GLU A 211 1.80 6.58 -2.88
N ALA A 212 1.54 7.50 -3.80
CA ALA A 212 1.86 7.33 -5.22
C ALA A 212 3.37 7.16 -5.48
N ILE A 213 4.24 7.79 -4.71
CA ILE A 213 5.70 7.60 -4.80
C ILE A 213 6.05 6.15 -4.46
N GLY A 214 5.48 5.57 -3.39
CA GLY A 214 5.71 4.18 -3.02
C GLY A 214 5.18 3.17 -4.05
N ASP A 215 4.05 3.49 -4.70
CA ASP A 215 3.40 2.61 -5.69
C ASP A 215 3.97 2.76 -7.11
N THR A 216 4.62 3.88 -7.42
CA THR A 216 5.11 4.16 -8.79
C THR A 216 6.54 3.66 -8.99
N LEU A 217 7.35 3.68 -7.95
CA LEU A 217 8.75 3.28 -7.96
C LEU A 217 8.90 1.83 -7.51
#